data_0292f5e6cb99ffa3d0ac1183fe603b44
#
_entry.id   0292f5e6cb99ffa3d0ac1183fe603b44
#
_cell.length_a   1.000
_cell.length_b   1.000
_cell.length_c   1.000
_cell.angle_alpha   90.00
_cell.angle_beta   90.00
_cell.angle_gamma   90.00
#
_symmetry.space_group_name_H-M   'P 1'
#
loop_
_entity.id
_entity.type
_entity.pdbx_description
1 polymer ?
#
loop_
_entity_poly.entity_id
_entity_poly.type
_entity_poly.pdbx_seq_one_letter_code
_entity_poly.pdbx_strand_id
1 'polypeptide(L)'
;MNAAIRALTRKAIHEGFEIFGIERGYLGIIEEKIFPLSNRDVGGIITQGGTMLKTARFPEFQNEEIQRKAYDILKAYDIDHLVVIGGDGSMRGATSLSKLGMSTMTIPCTIDNDMGGTQYTIGYDTALNTVVDAVGRIRDTSNSHERVAIVEVMGRKAGHIALKAGLACGAEIVLVPENPMPLHAVCRHLKETQIRGKEYSVILVAEGAYNSGEVKAFIKEHTEFDPSLTVLGYLQRGGGPSAFDAILAARMSEVCINLLMSGVANRLVGYIDGHIRALSYEEAECLEFPIDEKDYRLLSILSS
;
A
#
# COMPACT_ATOMS: atom_id res chain seq x y z
N MET A 1 5.45 -7.36 -2.78
CA MET A 1 6.71 -7.23 -3.55
C MET A 1 7.19 -8.53 -4.19
N ASN A 2 7.28 -9.64 -3.49
CA ASN A 2 7.80 -10.90 -4.05
C ASN A 2 7.14 -11.36 -5.35
N ALA A 3 5.83 -11.18 -5.50
CA ALA A 3 5.12 -11.50 -6.75
C ALA A 3 5.65 -10.66 -7.93
N ALA A 4 5.91 -9.36 -7.73
CA ALA A 4 6.46 -8.48 -8.75
C ALA A 4 7.93 -8.83 -9.07
N ILE A 5 8.76 -9.06 -8.05
CA ILE A 5 10.16 -9.48 -8.24
C ILE A 5 10.21 -10.76 -9.09
N ARG A 6 9.40 -11.76 -8.74
CA ARG A 6 9.33 -13.02 -9.48
C ARG A 6 8.89 -12.80 -10.93
N ALA A 7 7.84 -12.02 -11.14
CA ALA A 7 7.29 -11.78 -12.48
C ALA A 7 8.30 -11.03 -13.37
N LEU A 8 8.90 -9.95 -12.84
CA LEU A 8 9.96 -9.20 -13.53
C LEU A 8 11.14 -10.08 -13.89
N THR A 9 11.70 -10.82 -12.93
CA THR A 9 12.87 -11.67 -13.15
C THR A 9 12.61 -12.71 -14.24
N ARG A 10 11.46 -13.40 -14.15
CA ARG A 10 11.12 -14.45 -15.14
C ARG A 10 10.83 -13.89 -16.52
N LYS A 11 10.07 -12.78 -16.61
CA LYS A 11 9.77 -12.12 -17.89
C LYS A 11 11.05 -11.58 -18.53
N ALA A 12 11.91 -10.91 -17.78
CA ALA A 12 13.15 -10.34 -18.29
C ALA A 12 14.11 -11.42 -18.79
N ILE A 13 14.32 -12.52 -18.03
CA ILE A 13 15.15 -13.66 -18.48
C ILE A 13 14.55 -14.28 -19.77
N HIS A 14 13.22 -14.40 -19.87
CA HIS A 14 12.56 -14.90 -21.07
C HIS A 14 12.86 -14.04 -22.31
N GLU A 15 12.97 -12.73 -22.14
CA GLU A 15 13.29 -11.77 -23.21
C GLU A 15 14.80 -11.58 -23.44
N GLY A 16 15.65 -12.33 -22.70
CA GLY A 16 17.10 -12.33 -22.90
C GLY A 16 17.87 -11.28 -22.09
N PHE A 17 17.23 -10.63 -21.11
CA PHE A 17 17.94 -9.73 -20.20
C PHE A 17 18.74 -10.51 -19.14
N GLU A 18 19.88 -9.98 -18.76
CA GLU A 18 20.54 -10.31 -17.51
C GLU A 18 19.90 -9.52 -16.37
N ILE A 19 19.58 -10.17 -15.26
CA ILE A 19 18.90 -9.56 -14.12
C ILE A 19 19.76 -9.57 -12.89
N PHE A 20 19.81 -8.39 -12.24
CA PHE A 20 20.44 -8.21 -10.94
C PHE A 20 19.38 -7.84 -9.91
N GLY A 21 19.50 -8.41 -8.72
CA GLY A 21 18.75 -7.98 -7.53
C GLY A 21 19.59 -7.01 -6.72
N ILE A 22 18.94 -5.94 -6.24
CA ILE A 22 19.56 -4.97 -5.33
C ILE A 22 18.89 -5.11 -3.96
N GLU A 23 19.63 -5.64 -3.00
CA GLU A 23 19.13 -5.82 -1.63
C GLU A 23 19.06 -4.47 -0.92
N ARG A 24 18.01 -4.21 -0.15
CA ARG A 24 17.80 -2.98 0.64
C ARG A 24 17.61 -1.69 -0.18
N GLY A 25 17.13 -1.80 -1.42
CA GLY A 25 16.79 -0.66 -2.26
C GLY A 25 17.96 0.28 -2.54
N TYR A 26 17.76 1.60 -2.48
CA TYR A 26 18.79 2.60 -2.80
C TYR A 26 20.02 2.53 -1.88
N LEU A 27 19.84 2.18 -0.60
CA LEU A 27 20.97 1.96 0.29
C LEU A 27 21.85 0.82 -0.23
N GLY A 28 21.25 -0.23 -0.75
CA GLY A 28 21.97 -1.37 -1.31
C GLY A 28 22.78 -1.03 -2.55
N ILE A 29 22.43 -0.01 -3.33
CA ILE A 29 23.29 0.49 -4.42
C ILE A 29 24.58 1.05 -3.82
N ILE A 30 24.48 1.89 -2.79
CA ILE A 30 25.64 2.51 -2.14
C ILE A 30 26.52 1.50 -1.40
N GLU A 31 25.90 0.44 -0.86
CA GLU A 31 26.60 -0.68 -0.22
C GLU A 31 27.05 -1.75 -1.21
N GLU A 32 26.81 -1.57 -2.50
CA GLU A 32 27.11 -2.51 -3.60
C GLU A 32 26.53 -3.93 -3.36
N LYS A 33 25.36 -4.00 -2.73
CA LYS A 33 24.62 -5.26 -2.53
C LYS A 33 23.83 -5.64 -3.77
N ILE A 34 24.55 -5.79 -4.87
CA ILE A 34 24.06 -6.10 -6.21
C ILE A 34 24.51 -7.51 -6.57
N PHE A 35 23.58 -8.37 -6.96
CA PHE A 35 23.88 -9.77 -7.27
C PHE A 35 22.99 -10.28 -8.40
N PRO A 36 23.47 -11.22 -9.22
CA PRO A 36 22.68 -11.79 -10.31
C PRO A 36 21.49 -12.58 -9.78
N LEU A 37 20.36 -12.50 -10.48
CA LEU A 37 19.14 -13.27 -10.20
C LEU A 37 18.88 -14.28 -11.31
N SER A 38 18.53 -15.50 -10.92
CA SER A 38 18.08 -16.57 -11.80
C SER A 38 16.62 -16.95 -11.55
N ASN A 39 16.03 -17.76 -12.44
CA ASN A 39 14.70 -18.34 -12.26
C ASN A 39 14.57 -19.19 -10.99
N ARG A 40 15.70 -19.73 -10.46
CA ARG A 40 15.71 -20.54 -9.23
C ARG A 40 15.56 -19.66 -8.00
N ASP A 41 16.22 -18.49 -7.97
CA ASP A 41 16.23 -17.59 -6.82
C ASP A 41 14.81 -17.04 -6.53
N VAL A 42 13.99 -16.90 -7.57
CA VAL A 42 12.61 -16.46 -7.47
C VAL A 42 11.60 -17.63 -7.44
N GLY A 43 12.10 -18.86 -7.29
CA GLY A 43 11.26 -20.05 -7.16
C GLY A 43 10.50 -20.05 -5.82
N GLY A 44 9.17 -20.26 -5.85
CA GLY A 44 8.35 -20.40 -4.63
C GLY A 44 8.06 -19.10 -3.86
N ILE A 45 8.64 -17.94 -4.23
CA ILE A 45 8.43 -16.70 -3.47
C ILE A 45 7.06 -16.04 -3.69
N ILE A 46 6.29 -16.47 -4.69
CA ILE A 46 5.00 -15.84 -5.03
C ILE A 46 4.00 -15.87 -3.88
N THR A 47 4.02 -16.91 -3.06
CA THR A 47 3.13 -17.07 -1.90
C THR A 47 3.69 -16.47 -0.61
N GLN A 48 4.91 -15.94 -0.65
CA GLN A 48 5.58 -15.38 0.51
C GLN A 48 5.30 -13.87 0.61
N GLY A 49 4.93 -13.43 1.81
CA GLY A 49 4.82 -12.01 2.13
C GLY A 49 6.18 -11.30 2.14
N GLY A 50 6.12 -9.97 2.23
CA GLY A 50 7.34 -9.14 2.28
C GLY A 50 8.13 -9.08 0.98
N THR A 51 9.45 -9.08 1.09
CA THR A 51 10.36 -9.03 -0.06
C THR A 51 11.68 -9.78 0.20
N MET A 52 12.08 -10.63 -0.72
CA MET A 52 13.37 -11.32 -0.69
C MET A 52 14.56 -10.35 -0.79
N LEU A 53 14.36 -9.21 -1.46
CA LEU A 53 15.39 -8.18 -1.62
C LEU A 53 15.48 -7.23 -0.42
N LYS A 54 14.66 -7.45 0.64
CA LYS A 54 14.61 -6.58 1.81
C LYS A 54 14.30 -5.11 1.45
N THR A 55 14.19 -4.25 2.44
CA THR A 55 14.01 -2.80 2.29
C THR A 55 14.80 -2.06 3.36
N ALA A 56 15.19 -0.85 3.06
CA ALA A 56 15.76 0.07 4.03
C ALA A 56 15.21 1.48 3.81
N ARG A 57 15.05 2.22 4.91
CA ARG A 57 14.86 3.67 4.81
C ARG A 57 16.21 4.31 4.59
N PHE A 58 16.29 5.19 3.60
CA PHE A 58 17.53 5.89 3.25
C PHE A 58 17.22 7.35 2.90
N PRO A 59 16.92 8.19 3.90
CA PRO A 59 16.57 9.61 3.70
C PRO A 59 17.69 10.39 3.00
N GLU A 60 18.93 10.00 3.21
CA GLU A 60 20.13 10.61 2.61
C GLU A 60 20.12 10.52 1.08
N PHE A 61 19.33 9.61 0.49
CA PHE A 61 19.17 9.51 -0.96
C PHE A 61 18.55 10.76 -1.61
N GLN A 62 18.04 11.72 -0.82
CA GLN A 62 17.60 13.03 -1.31
C GLN A 62 18.79 13.93 -1.70
N ASN A 63 20.02 13.62 -1.27
CA ASN A 63 21.23 14.36 -1.63
C ASN A 63 21.68 14.00 -3.05
N GLU A 64 21.89 15.02 -3.90
CA GLU A 64 22.31 14.87 -5.29
C GLU A 64 23.67 14.18 -5.44
N GLU A 65 24.60 14.38 -4.51
CA GLU A 65 25.92 13.71 -4.53
C GLU A 65 25.76 12.20 -4.35
N ILE A 66 24.85 11.79 -3.43
CA ILE A 66 24.55 10.37 -3.19
C ILE A 66 23.84 9.75 -4.40
N GLN A 67 22.93 10.49 -5.04
CA GLN A 67 22.24 10.06 -6.26
C GLN A 67 23.24 9.88 -7.41
N ARG A 68 24.18 10.82 -7.57
CA ARG A 68 25.24 10.70 -8.57
C ARG A 68 26.15 9.51 -8.30
N LYS A 69 26.56 9.32 -7.05
CA LYS A 69 27.34 8.12 -6.65
C LYS A 69 26.59 6.83 -6.96
N ALA A 70 25.29 6.77 -6.68
CA ALA A 70 24.45 5.61 -7.01
C ALA A 70 24.38 5.37 -8.52
N TYR A 71 24.24 6.42 -9.32
CA TYR A 71 24.27 6.35 -10.78
C TYR A 71 25.61 5.79 -11.29
N ASP A 72 26.73 6.30 -10.77
CA ASP A 72 28.08 5.85 -11.17
C ASP A 72 28.31 4.37 -10.81
N ILE A 73 27.83 3.93 -9.65
CA ILE A 73 27.90 2.52 -9.24
C ILE A 73 27.07 1.65 -10.20
N LEU A 74 25.83 2.03 -10.51
CA LEU A 74 24.99 1.28 -11.45
C LEU A 74 25.63 1.16 -12.82
N LYS A 75 26.28 2.23 -13.31
CA LYS A 75 27.02 2.22 -14.57
C LYS A 75 28.27 1.34 -14.51
N ALA A 76 28.99 1.30 -13.37
CA ALA A 76 30.14 0.43 -13.18
C ALA A 76 29.76 -1.08 -13.18
N TYR A 77 28.51 -1.40 -12.84
CA TYR A 77 27.94 -2.76 -12.94
C TYR A 77 27.32 -3.06 -14.30
N ASP A 78 27.48 -2.18 -15.31
CA ASP A 78 26.87 -2.28 -16.66
C ASP A 78 25.34 -2.43 -16.61
N ILE A 79 24.69 -1.80 -15.61
CA ILE A 79 23.23 -1.81 -15.50
C ILE A 79 22.63 -0.73 -16.43
N ASP A 80 21.88 -1.15 -17.44
CA ASP A 80 21.22 -0.26 -18.41
C ASP A 80 19.89 0.28 -17.88
N HIS A 81 19.15 -0.56 -17.17
CA HIS A 81 17.80 -0.25 -16.71
C HIS A 81 17.64 -0.55 -15.23
N LEU A 82 16.93 0.34 -14.51
CA LEU A 82 16.60 0.15 -13.10
C LEU A 82 15.08 0.08 -12.93
N VAL A 83 14.56 -1.06 -12.48
CA VAL A 83 13.15 -1.21 -12.12
C VAL A 83 13.00 -1.08 -10.61
N VAL A 84 12.25 -0.07 -10.19
CA VAL A 84 12.02 0.26 -8.78
C VAL A 84 10.62 -0.21 -8.37
N ILE A 85 10.54 -1.08 -7.38
CA ILE A 85 9.27 -1.58 -6.82
C ILE A 85 9.07 -0.94 -5.46
N GLY A 86 8.13 -0.02 -5.32
CA GLY A 86 7.92 0.66 -4.04
C GLY A 86 6.86 1.74 -4.07
N GLY A 87 6.80 2.52 -3.00
CA GLY A 87 5.87 3.63 -2.82
C GLY A 87 6.41 4.95 -3.37
N ASP A 88 5.73 6.04 -3.04
CA ASP A 88 6.00 7.41 -3.48
C ASP A 88 7.48 7.84 -3.30
N GLY A 89 8.08 7.59 -2.13
CA GLY A 89 9.50 7.89 -1.92
C GLY A 89 10.44 7.12 -2.86
N SER A 90 10.08 5.90 -3.25
CA SER A 90 10.84 5.09 -4.20
C SER A 90 10.71 5.63 -5.63
N MET A 91 9.52 6.09 -6.01
CA MET A 91 9.28 6.75 -7.30
C MET A 91 10.10 8.04 -7.41
N ARG A 92 10.11 8.88 -6.39
CA ARG A 92 10.95 10.09 -6.38
C ARG A 92 12.43 9.79 -6.56
N GLY A 93 12.94 8.73 -5.94
CA GLY A 93 14.31 8.29 -6.15
C GLY A 93 14.58 7.82 -7.59
N ALA A 94 13.63 7.09 -8.21
CA ALA A 94 13.71 6.71 -9.61
C ALA A 94 13.70 7.94 -10.54
N THR A 95 12.83 8.92 -10.26
CA THR A 95 12.78 10.22 -10.97
C THR A 95 14.13 10.96 -10.87
N SER A 96 14.76 10.97 -9.70
CA SER A 96 16.06 11.62 -9.53
C SER A 96 17.16 10.94 -10.37
N LEU A 97 17.21 9.60 -10.36
CA LEU A 97 18.17 8.85 -11.18
C LEU A 97 17.90 9.01 -12.69
N SER A 98 16.63 9.12 -13.09
CA SER A 98 16.29 9.36 -14.50
C SER A 98 16.81 10.70 -15.01
N LYS A 99 16.79 11.74 -14.18
CA LYS A 99 17.37 13.05 -14.50
C LYS A 99 18.89 13.01 -14.68
N LEU A 100 19.57 12.04 -14.08
CA LEU A 100 21.00 11.79 -14.27
C LEU A 100 21.29 10.93 -15.51
N GLY A 101 20.26 10.45 -16.22
CA GLY A 101 20.41 9.65 -17.43
C GLY A 101 20.24 8.14 -17.22
N MET A 102 19.82 7.69 -16.02
CA MET A 102 19.47 6.28 -15.81
C MET A 102 18.11 5.96 -16.42
N SER A 103 18.02 4.89 -17.19
CA SER A 103 16.72 4.37 -17.64
C SER A 103 16.01 3.72 -16.47
N THR A 104 14.87 4.31 -16.02
CA THR A 104 14.16 3.85 -14.83
C THR A 104 12.71 3.49 -15.13
N MET A 105 12.19 2.50 -14.40
CA MET A 105 10.76 2.17 -14.38
C MET A 105 10.32 2.03 -12.92
N THR A 106 9.08 2.42 -12.62
CA THR A 106 8.51 2.25 -11.28
C THR A 106 7.26 1.39 -11.33
N ILE A 107 7.21 0.39 -10.45
CA ILE A 107 6.02 -0.43 -10.20
C ILE A 107 5.49 -0.07 -8.80
N PRO A 108 4.28 0.49 -8.69
CA PRO A 108 3.72 0.95 -7.42
C PRO A 108 3.44 -0.22 -6.48
N CYS A 109 4.07 -0.21 -5.31
CA CYS A 109 3.96 -1.26 -4.30
C CYS A 109 3.98 -0.66 -2.90
N THR A 110 2.80 -0.48 -2.32
CA THR A 110 2.55 -0.03 -0.95
C THR A 110 1.17 -0.52 -0.52
N ILE A 111 0.93 -0.71 0.78
CA ILE A 111 -0.40 -1.02 1.29
C ILE A 111 -1.27 0.23 1.42
N ASP A 112 -0.68 1.42 1.51
CA ASP A 112 -1.36 2.67 1.83
C ASP A 112 -2.24 3.19 0.67
N ASN A 113 -1.96 2.76 -0.56
CA ASN A 113 -2.63 3.17 -1.81
C ASN A 113 -2.66 4.69 -2.02
N ASP A 114 -1.59 5.36 -1.59
CA ASP A 114 -1.41 6.81 -1.54
C ASP A 114 -0.51 7.37 -2.66
N MET A 115 -0.35 6.61 -3.75
CA MET A 115 0.47 7.02 -4.89
C MET A 115 -0.37 7.59 -6.02
N GLY A 116 0.09 8.70 -6.58
CA GLY A 116 -0.42 9.20 -7.86
C GLY A 116 -0.16 8.23 -9.02
N GLY A 117 -0.93 8.37 -10.10
CA GLY A 117 -0.77 7.57 -11.32
C GLY A 117 -1.29 6.13 -11.25
N THR A 118 -1.92 5.71 -10.16
CA THR A 118 -2.51 4.38 -10.04
C THR A 118 -3.69 4.36 -9.07
N GLN A 119 -4.76 3.65 -9.42
CA GLN A 119 -5.91 3.41 -8.54
C GLN A 119 -5.64 2.28 -7.53
N TYR A 120 -4.75 1.35 -7.86
CA TYR A 120 -4.35 0.23 -6.99
C TYR A 120 -2.84 0.07 -6.98
N THR A 121 -2.28 0.03 -5.79
CA THR A 121 -0.88 -0.34 -5.55
C THR A 121 -0.79 -1.81 -5.14
N ILE A 122 0.29 -2.50 -5.53
CA ILE A 122 0.53 -3.90 -5.13
C ILE A 122 0.69 -3.96 -3.61
N GLY A 123 -0.12 -4.78 -2.96
CA GLY A 123 -0.15 -4.97 -1.51
C GLY A 123 -1.39 -4.38 -0.84
N TYR A 124 -2.07 -3.43 -1.48
CA TYR A 124 -3.26 -2.78 -0.95
C TYR A 124 -4.43 -3.76 -0.78
N ASP A 125 -4.76 -4.53 -1.82
CA ASP A 125 -5.85 -5.52 -1.74
C ASP A 125 -5.55 -6.62 -0.70
N THR A 126 -4.30 -7.04 -0.58
CA THR A 126 -3.87 -7.97 0.47
C THR A 126 -4.10 -7.40 1.87
N ALA A 127 -3.76 -6.11 2.08
CA ALA A 127 -4.00 -5.44 3.35
C ALA A 127 -5.49 -5.30 3.66
N LEU A 128 -6.33 -4.99 2.66
CA LEU A 128 -7.78 -4.96 2.81
C LEU A 128 -8.34 -6.30 3.29
N ASN A 129 -7.95 -7.40 2.65
CA ASN A 129 -8.39 -8.75 3.03
C ASN A 129 -7.97 -9.09 4.46
N THR A 130 -6.75 -8.69 4.87
CA THR A 130 -6.26 -8.89 6.24
C THR A 130 -7.12 -8.12 7.25
N VAL A 131 -7.47 -6.87 6.95
CA VAL A 131 -8.32 -6.06 7.84
C VAL A 131 -9.72 -6.65 7.92
N VAL A 132 -10.32 -7.04 6.80
CA VAL A 132 -11.68 -7.62 6.76
C VAL A 132 -11.73 -8.92 7.57
N ASP A 133 -10.75 -9.82 7.45
CA ASP A 133 -10.66 -11.05 8.24
C ASP A 133 -10.51 -10.74 9.74
N ALA A 134 -9.62 -9.81 10.09
CA ALA A 134 -9.41 -9.41 11.48
C ALA A 134 -10.67 -8.81 12.11
N VAL A 135 -11.35 -7.91 11.38
CA VAL A 135 -12.61 -7.29 11.84
C VAL A 135 -13.70 -8.33 12.00
N GLY A 136 -13.81 -9.30 11.09
CA GLY A 136 -14.76 -10.41 11.21
C GLY A 136 -14.60 -11.14 12.55
N ARG A 137 -13.36 -11.51 12.92
CA ARG A 137 -13.04 -12.20 14.18
C ARG A 137 -13.31 -11.31 15.42
N ILE A 138 -13.01 -10.01 15.34
CA ILE A 138 -13.29 -9.04 16.40
C ILE A 138 -14.81 -8.90 16.58
N ARG A 139 -15.56 -8.87 15.49
CA ARG A 139 -17.03 -8.77 15.51
C ARG A 139 -17.68 -9.94 16.21
N ASP A 140 -17.23 -11.17 15.96
CA ASP A 140 -17.76 -12.38 16.64
C ASP A 140 -17.64 -12.25 18.16
N THR A 141 -16.51 -11.73 18.64
CA THR A 141 -16.28 -11.48 20.06
C THR A 141 -17.10 -10.30 20.60
N SER A 142 -17.15 -9.20 19.84
CA SER A 142 -17.86 -7.97 20.24
C SER A 142 -19.37 -8.18 20.32
N ASN A 143 -19.93 -8.97 19.39
CA ASN A 143 -21.34 -9.36 19.40
C ASN A 143 -21.69 -10.16 20.69
N SER A 144 -20.81 -11.07 21.10
CA SER A 144 -21.04 -11.88 22.33
C SER A 144 -21.00 -11.07 23.63
N HIS A 145 -20.45 -9.85 23.61
CA HIS A 145 -20.26 -9.00 24.77
C HIS A 145 -20.97 -7.64 24.71
N GLU A 146 -21.80 -7.40 23.68
CA GLU A 146 -22.54 -6.15 23.48
C GLU A 146 -21.64 -4.90 23.55
N ARG A 147 -20.48 -4.93 22.85
CA ARG A 147 -19.44 -3.91 22.98
C ARG A 147 -19.18 -3.14 21.70
N VAL A 148 -18.78 -1.89 21.87
CA VAL A 148 -18.16 -1.10 20.80
C VAL A 148 -16.71 -1.56 20.61
N ALA A 149 -16.35 -1.95 19.38
CA ALA A 149 -14.98 -2.29 19.01
C ALA A 149 -14.38 -1.17 18.18
N ILE A 150 -13.25 -0.62 18.63
CA ILE A 150 -12.43 0.32 17.87
C ILE A 150 -11.28 -0.48 17.28
N VAL A 151 -11.10 -0.38 15.96
CA VAL A 151 -10.02 -1.06 15.23
C VAL A 151 -9.21 -0.03 14.48
N GLU A 152 -7.96 0.16 14.89
CA GLU A 152 -7.02 1.02 14.19
C GLU A 152 -6.39 0.27 13.01
N VAL A 153 -6.38 0.92 11.84
CA VAL A 153 -5.77 0.43 10.60
C VAL A 153 -4.71 1.40 10.09
N MET A 154 -3.75 0.85 9.36
CA MET A 154 -2.70 1.62 8.70
C MET A 154 -3.26 2.43 7.52
N GLY A 155 -2.42 3.16 6.83
CA GLY A 155 -2.74 3.98 5.65
C GLY A 155 -1.99 5.32 5.67
N ARG A 156 -1.13 5.55 6.67
CA ARG A 156 -0.36 6.79 6.86
C ARG A 156 -1.27 8.02 6.92
N LYS A 157 -1.29 8.83 5.85
CA LYS A 157 -2.12 10.04 5.74
C LYS A 157 -3.38 9.83 4.89
N ALA A 158 -3.64 8.61 4.45
CA ALA A 158 -4.76 8.25 3.59
C ALA A 158 -5.72 7.28 4.27
N GLY A 159 -7.01 7.47 4.04
CA GLY A 159 -8.09 6.66 4.59
C GLY A 159 -8.53 5.48 3.71
N HIS A 160 -7.79 5.17 2.64
CA HIS A 160 -8.18 4.15 1.67
C HIS A 160 -8.45 2.78 2.30
N ILE A 161 -7.54 2.30 3.16
CA ILE A 161 -7.72 1.01 3.85
C ILE A 161 -8.96 1.07 4.75
N ALA A 162 -9.08 2.10 5.58
CA ALA A 162 -10.18 2.22 6.52
C ALA A 162 -11.54 2.26 5.82
N LEU A 163 -11.68 3.07 4.76
CA LEU A 163 -12.95 3.23 4.04
C LEU A 163 -13.36 1.95 3.32
N LYS A 164 -12.46 1.37 2.53
CA LYS A 164 -12.79 0.18 1.74
C LYS A 164 -12.99 -1.06 2.61
N ALA A 165 -12.14 -1.26 3.63
CA ALA A 165 -12.35 -2.34 4.59
C ALA A 165 -13.62 -2.13 5.41
N GLY A 166 -13.92 -0.90 5.83
CA GLY A 166 -15.15 -0.55 6.55
C GLY A 166 -16.40 -0.89 5.74
N LEU A 167 -16.40 -0.53 4.47
CA LEU A 167 -17.49 -0.88 3.55
C LEU A 167 -17.63 -2.39 3.37
N ALA A 168 -16.50 -3.09 3.17
CA ALA A 168 -16.47 -4.54 2.93
C ALA A 168 -16.89 -5.37 4.16
N CYS A 169 -16.53 -4.92 5.38
CA CYS A 169 -16.89 -5.62 6.61
C CYS A 169 -18.17 -5.06 7.28
N GLY A 170 -18.80 -4.02 6.74
CA GLY A 170 -20.01 -3.41 7.31
C GLY A 170 -19.73 -2.71 8.65
N ALA A 171 -18.65 -1.94 8.75
CA ALA A 171 -18.40 -1.13 9.94
C ALA A 171 -19.44 -0.01 10.07
N GLU A 172 -19.81 0.31 11.31
CA GLU A 172 -20.82 1.35 11.59
C GLU A 172 -20.25 2.75 11.39
N ILE A 173 -18.98 2.94 11.75
CA ILE A 173 -18.30 4.23 11.64
C ILE A 173 -16.90 3.99 11.06
N VAL A 174 -16.48 4.87 10.15
CA VAL A 174 -15.11 4.90 9.64
C VAL A 174 -14.59 6.32 9.78
N LEU A 175 -13.46 6.46 10.47
CA LEU A 175 -12.77 7.73 10.68
C LEU A 175 -11.58 7.81 9.75
N VAL A 176 -11.60 8.75 8.81
CA VAL A 176 -10.55 8.96 7.79
C VAL A 176 -10.03 10.40 7.86
N PRO A 177 -8.75 10.63 7.54
CA PRO A 177 -8.18 11.98 7.60
C PRO A 177 -8.77 12.96 6.58
N GLU A 178 -9.25 12.44 5.43
CA GLU A 178 -9.81 13.26 4.33
C GLU A 178 -11.18 13.84 4.67
N ASN A 179 -11.94 13.18 5.55
CA ASN A 179 -13.25 13.63 6.02
C ASN A 179 -13.37 13.40 7.53
N PRO A 180 -12.77 14.26 8.36
CA PRO A 180 -12.72 14.08 9.81
C PRO A 180 -14.10 14.27 10.44
N MET A 181 -14.66 13.20 10.99
CA MET A 181 -15.91 13.24 11.75
C MET A 181 -15.63 13.68 13.20
N PRO A 182 -16.25 14.74 13.72
CA PRO A 182 -16.07 15.14 15.12
C PRO A 182 -16.46 14.03 16.11
N LEU A 183 -15.67 13.80 17.16
CA LEU A 183 -15.90 12.71 18.11
C LEU A 183 -17.27 12.79 18.82
N HIS A 184 -17.81 14.00 19.04
CA HIS A 184 -19.18 14.16 19.52
C HIS A 184 -20.24 13.59 18.55
N ALA A 185 -19.99 13.64 17.22
CA ALA A 185 -20.88 13.03 16.25
C ALA A 185 -20.79 11.50 16.29
N VAL A 186 -19.59 10.94 16.54
CA VAL A 186 -19.38 9.52 16.80
C VAL A 186 -20.22 9.06 17.99
N CYS A 187 -20.14 9.76 19.13
CA CYS A 187 -20.91 9.44 20.34
C CYS A 187 -22.41 9.51 20.09
N ARG A 188 -22.86 10.52 19.33
CA ARG A 188 -24.29 10.66 18.97
C ARG A 188 -24.75 9.48 18.13
N HIS A 189 -24.00 9.11 17.10
CA HIS A 189 -24.33 7.98 16.23
C HIS A 189 -24.42 6.66 17.02
N LEU A 190 -23.49 6.40 17.94
CA LEU A 190 -23.52 5.22 18.80
C LEU A 190 -24.79 5.18 19.68
N LYS A 191 -25.19 6.31 20.26
CA LYS A 191 -26.43 6.39 21.07
C LYS A 191 -27.68 6.18 20.22
N GLU A 192 -27.73 6.75 19.02
CA GLU A 192 -28.86 6.58 18.10
C GLU A 192 -29.01 5.13 17.63
N THR A 193 -27.90 4.44 17.33
CA THR A 193 -27.91 3.03 16.93
C THR A 193 -28.30 2.12 18.10
N GLN A 194 -27.89 2.42 19.34
CA GLN A 194 -28.31 1.71 20.53
C GLN A 194 -29.82 1.84 20.78
N ILE A 195 -30.39 3.05 20.63
CA ILE A 195 -31.83 3.28 20.74
C ILE A 195 -32.64 2.44 19.73
N ARG A 196 -32.04 2.19 18.54
CA ARG A 196 -32.64 1.32 17.50
C ARG A 196 -32.45 -0.18 17.77
N GLY A 197 -31.87 -0.56 18.90
CA GLY A 197 -31.71 -1.95 19.33
C GLY A 197 -30.41 -2.61 18.82
N LYS A 198 -29.43 -1.83 18.37
CA LYS A 198 -28.14 -2.38 17.97
C LYS A 198 -27.24 -2.57 19.20
N GLU A 199 -26.83 -3.79 19.46
CA GLU A 199 -26.13 -4.17 20.68
C GLU A 199 -24.61 -4.02 20.57
N TYR A 200 -24.05 -4.00 19.36
CA TYR A 200 -22.62 -3.84 19.12
C TYR A 200 -22.33 -2.89 17.96
N SER A 201 -21.15 -2.31 17.93
CA SER A 201 -20.68 -1.47 16.83
C SER A 201 -19.20 -1.63 16.59
N VAL A 202 -18.77 -1.56 15.32
CA VAL A 202 -17.38 -1.55 14.92
C VAL A 202 -17.03 -0.17 14.36
N ILE A 203 -15.99 0.42 14.91
CA ILE A 203 -15.42 1.70 14.46
C ILE A 203 -14.04 1.42 13.86
N LEU A 204 -13.85 1.69 12.57
CA LEU A 204 -12.53 1.68 11.97
C LEU A 204 -11.91 3.08 12.06
N VAL A 205 -10.67 3.13 12.50
CA VAL A 205 -9.90 4.39 12.62
C VAL A 205 -8.65 4.28 11.77
N ALA A 206 -8.53 5.10 10.73
CA ALA A 206 -7.27 5.26 10.02
C ALA A 206 -6.24 5.91 10.96
N GLU A 207 -5.01 5.37 11.02
CA GLU A 207 -3.93 5.90 11.88
C GLU A 207 -3.62 7.39 11.66
N GLY A 208 -3.95 7.91 10.47
CA GLY A 208 -3.77 9.31 10.10
C GLY A 208 -4.94 10.23 10.49
N ALA A 209 -6.09 9.67 10.90
CA ALA A 209 -7.29 10.45 11.25
C ALA A 209 -7.28 10.91 12.71
N TYR A 210 -7.12 9.95 13.64
CA TYR A 210 -7.14 10.18 15.07
C TYR A 210 -6.19 9.23 15.80
N ASN A 211 -5.72 9.63 16.98
CA ASN A 211 -5.17 8.69 17.94
C ASN A 211 -6.31 7.80 18.46
N SER A 212 -6.26 6.52 18.18
CA SER A 212 -7.32 5.58 18.54
C SER A 212 -7.53 5.44 20.06
N GLY A 213 -6.47 5.65 20.86
CA GLY A 213 -6.55 5.72 22.31
C GLY A 213 -7.37 6.92 22.81
N GLU A 214 -7.21 8.08 22.14
CA GLU A 214 -8.02 9.28 22.43
C GLU A 214 -9.47 9.08 22.04
N VAL A 215 -9.74 8.43 20.89
CA VAL A 215 -11.10 8.07 20.45
C VAL A 215 -11.77 7.19 21.51
N LYS A 216 -11.06 6.16 22.00
CA LYS A 216 -11.54 5.27 23.07
C LYS A 216 -11.86 6.04 24.34
N ALA A 217 -10.94 6.87 24.81
CA ALA A 217 -11.10 7.67 26.03
C ALA A 217 -12.31 8.60 25.92
N PHE A 218 -12.45 9.29 24.78
CA PHE A 218 -13.54 10.21 24.52
C PHE A 218 -14.91 9.53 24.52
N ILE A 219 -15.04 8.36 23.87
CA ILE A 219 -16.31 7.60 23.87
C ILE A 219 -16.66 7.16 25.28
N LYS A 220 -15.67 6.65 26.05
CA LYS A 220 -15.88 6.22 27.44
C LYS A 220 -16.31 7.36 28.37
N GLU A 221 -15.80 8.57 28.15
CA GLU A 221 -16.16 9.75 28.96
C GLU A 221 -17.55 10.30 28.64
N HIS A 222 -17.98 10.22 27.35
CA HIS A 222 -19.17 10.90 26.88
C HIS A 222 -20.37 9.95 26.60
N THR A 223 -20.21 8.66 26.88
CA THR A 223 -21.25 7.64 26.71
C THR A 223 -21.17 6.59 27.81
N GLU A 224 -22.17 5.71 27.90
CA GLU A 224 -22.18 4.55 28.78
C GLU A 224 -21.37 3.35 28.22
N PHE A 225 -20.78 3.50 27.02
CA PHE A 225 -20.00 2.41 26.42
C PHE A 225 -18.60 2.31 27.01
N ASP A 226 -18.10 1.07 27.13
CA ASP A 226 -16.70 0.77 27.43
C ASP A 226 -16.03 0.12 26.19
N PRO A 227 -15.52 0.90 25.25
CA PRO A 227 -15.01 0.37 23.98
C PRO A 227 -13.76 -0.47 24.16
N SER A 228 -13.68 -1.58 23.43
CA SER A 228 -12.40 -2.27 23.20
C SER A 228 -11.59 -1.56 22.13
N LEU A 229 -10.26 -1.65 22.21
CA LEU A 229 -9.34 -1.10 21.20
C LEU A 229 -8.41 -2.21 20.72
N THR A 230 -8.36 -2.38 19.39
CA THR A 230 -7.41 -3.27 18.72
C THR A 230 -6.63 -2.46 17.69
N VAL A 231 -5.31 -2.46 17.79
CA VAL A 231 -4.41 -1.87 16.79
C VAL A 231 -3.86 -2.99 15.92
N LEU A 232 -4.25 -3.05 14.64
CA LEU A 232 -3.83 -4.14 13.75
C LEU A 232 -2.34 -4.02 13.36
N GLY A 233 -1.82 -2.80 13.23
CA GLY A 233 -0.41 -2.54 12.99
C GLY A 233 0.19 -3.40 11.87
N TYR A 234 1.32 -4.02 12.15
CA TYR A 234 2.10 -4.79 11.16
C TYR A 234 1.43 -6.08 10.65
N LEU A 235 0.33 -6.56 11.23
CA LEU A 235 -0.46 -7.65 10.64
C LEU A 235 -0.85 -7.34 9.19
N GLN A 236 -1.15 -6.08 8.89
CA GLN A 236 -1.56 -5.60 7.58
C GLN A 236 -0.43 -5.64 6.53
N ARG A 237 0.82 -5.79 6.96
CA ARG A 237 2.01 -5.88 6.09
C ARG A 237 2.47 -7.30 5.84
N GLY A 238 1.87 -8.28 6.52
CA GLY A 238 2.24 -9.69 6.47
C GLY A 238 1.36 -10.51 5.53
N GLY A 239 1.67 -11.79 5.46
CA GLY A 239 0.92 -12.76 4.68
C GLY A 239 1.29 -12.82 3.19
N GLY A 240 0.84 -13.87 2.52
CA GLY A 240 0.97 -14.01 1.06
C GLY A 240 0.05 -13.04 0.33
N PRO A 241 0.34 -12.69 -0.93
CA PRO A 241 -0.48 -11.78 -1.70
C PRO A 241 -1.86 -12.37 -1.99
N SER A 242 -2.88 -11.52 -2.04
CA SER A 242 -4.17 -11.89 -2.61
C SER A 242 -4.03 -12.26 -4.10
N ALA A 243 -5.02 -12.96 -4.64
CA ALA A 243 -5.03 -13.27 -6.07
C ALA A 243 -4.99 -12.01 -6.93
N PHE A 244 -5.69 -10.94 -6.51
CA PHE A 244 -5.68 -9.66 -7.21
C PHE A 244 -4.27 -9.05 -7.25
N ASP A 245 -3.61 -8.91 -6.11
CA ASP A 245 -2.25 -8.34 -6.03
C ASP A 245 -1.22 -9.18 -6.80
N ALA A 246 -1.32 -10.51 -6.75
CA ALA A 246 -0.42 -11.38 -7.50
C ALA A 246 -0.58 -11.24 -9.02
N ILE A 247 -1.82 -11.14 -9.52
CA ILE A 247 -2.12 -10.91 -10.94
C ILE A 247 -1.72 -9.50 -11.37
N LEU A 248 -2.03 -8.50 -10.56
CA LEU A 248 -1.64 -7.10 -10.79
C LEU A 248 -0.13 -6.97 -10.93
N ALA A 249 0.63 -7.57 -9.99
CA ALA A 249 2.07 -7.62 -10.03
C ALA A 249 2.62 -8.26 -11.32
N ALA A 250 2.02 -9.36 -11.76
CA ALA A 250 2.43 -10.05 -12.99
C ALA A 250 2.19 -9.18 -14.23
N ARG A 251 1.01 -8.57 -14.35
CA ARG A 251 0.64 -7.71 -15.48
C ARG A 251 1.47 -6.42 -15.55
N MET A 252 1.70 -5.76 -14.41
CA MET A 252 2.55 -4.58 -14.35
C MET A 252 4.00 -4.91 -14.74
N SER A 253 4.50 -6.06 -14.29
CA SER A 253 5.85 -6.54 -14.63
C SER A 253 5.99 -6.84 -16.13
N GLU A 254 5.00 -7.45 -16.75
CA GLU A 254 4.97 -7.72 -18.19
C GLU A 254 5.03 -6.43 -19.00
N VAL A 255 4.15 -5.46 -18.69
CA VAL A 255 4.12 -4.15 -19.37
C VAL A 255 5.44 -3.41 -19.17
N CYS A 256 6.01 -3.44 -17.96
CA CYS A 256 7.29 -2.84 -17.66
C CYS A 256 8.41 -3.35 -18.58
N ILE A 257 8.57 -4.68 -18.72
CA ILE A 257 9.61 -5.27 -19.55
C ILE A 257 9.34 -5.01 -21.05
N ASN A 258 8.09 -5.10 -21.51
CA ASN A 258 7.74 -4.84 -22.90
C ASN A 258 8.05 -3.37 -23.30
N LEU A 259 7.87 -2.41 -22.40
CA LEU A 259 8.23 -1.01 -22.61
C LEU A 259 9.74 -0.84 -22.73
N LEU A 260 10.52 -1.46 -21.83
CA LEU A 260 11.99 -1.42 -21.88
C LEU A 260 12.52 -2.01 -23.20
N MET A 261 11.97 -3.14 -23.67
CA MET A 261 12.30 -3.72 -24.98
C MET A 261 12.00 -2.76 -26.15
N SER A 262 10.97 -1.93 -26.01
CA SER A 262 10.60 -0.93 -27.04
C SER A 262 11.38 0.38 -26.90
N GLY A 263 12.38 0.45 -26.01
CA GLY A 263 13.17 1.65 -25.74
C GLY A 263 12.43 2.73 -24.93
N VAL A 264 11.30 2.39 -24.31
CA VAL A 264 10.50 3.32 -23.48
C VAL A 264 10.87 3.12 -22.02
N ALA A 265 11.33 4.19 -21.38
CA ALA A 265 11.70 4.22 -19.98
C ALA A 265 11.15 5.48 -19.26
N ASN A 266 11.55 5.66 -18.01
CA ASN A 266 11.18 6.78 -17.16
C ASN A 266 9.65 6.88 -16.99
N ARG A 267 9.03 5.74 -16.61
CA ARG A 267 7.60 5.61 -16.47
C ARG A 267 7.22 4.94 -15.14
N LEU A 268 6.07 5.37 -14.61
CA LEU A 268 5.29 4.60 -13.66
C LEU A 268 4.36 3.64 -14.42
N VAL A 269 4.34 2.38 -14.03
CA VAL A 269 3.41 1.38 -14.57
C VAL A 269 2.23 1.25 -13.62
N GLY A 270 1.19 2.05 -13.82
CA GLY A 270 0.01 2.14 -12.95
C GLY A 270 -1.17 1.30 -13.45
N TYR A 271 -2.18 1.14 -12.60
CA TYR A 271 -3.47 0.52 -12.90
C TYR A 271 -4.57 1.58 -12.87
N ILE A 272 -5.22 1.83 -14.02
CA ILE A 272 -6.23 2.88 -14.17
C ILE A 272 -7.37 2.33 -15.03
N ASP A 273 -8.60 2.42 -14.51
CA ASP A 273 -9.84 2.03 -15.19
C ASP A 273 -9.80 0.60 -15.78
N GLY A 274 -9.29 -0.35 -14.98
CA GLY A 274 -9.19 -1.75 -15.38
C GLY A 274 -7.98 -2.12 -16.26
N HIS A 275 -7.13 -1.14 -16.60
CA HIS A 275 -6.00 -1.31 -17.52
C HIS A 275 -4.67 -0.94 -16.88
N ILE A 276 -3.61 -1.62 -17.30
CA ILE A 276 -2.25 -1.20 -16.98
C ILE A 276 -1.84 -0.08 -17.96
N ARG A 277 -1.42 1.05 -17.40
CA ARG A 277 -0.96 2.23 -18.15
C ARG A 277 0.42 2.63 -17.71
N ALA A 278 1.21 3.13 -18.66
CA ALA A 278 2.50 3.73 -18.39
C ALA A 278 2.38 5.26 -18.45
N LEU A 279 2.71 5.93 -17.37
CA LEU A 279 2.67 7.37 -17.24
C LEU A 279 4.10 7.91 -17.08
N SER A 280 4.39 9.11 -17.57
CA SER A 280 5.59 9.81 -17.14
C SER A 280 5.53 10.07 -15.63
N TYR A 281 6.67 10.34 -14.99
CA TYR A 281 6.67 10.63 -13.56
C TYR A 281 5.89 11.90 -13.25
N GLU A 282 5.95 12.91 -14.13
CA GLU A 282 5.20 14.16 -14.02
C GLU A 282 3.68 13.92 -14.12
N GLU A 283 3.25 13.10 -15.08
CA GLU A 283 1.83 12.73 -15.22
C GLU A 283 1.36 11.97 -13.97
N ALA A 284 2.19 11.05 -13.45
CA ALA A 284 1.86 10.26 -12.27
C ALA A 284 1.73 11.14 -11.02
N GLU A 285 2.61 12.12 -10.82
CA GLU A 285 2.55 13.06 -9.69
C GLU A 285 1.30 13.95 -9.74
N CYS A 286 0.82 14.30 -10.94
CA CYS A 286 -0.37 15.15 -11.11
C CYS A 286 -1.70 14.38 -11.07
N LEU A 287 -1.69 13.06 -11.26
CA LEU A 287 -2.90 12.25 -11.34
C LEU A 287 -3.18 11.58 -9.98
N GLU A 288 -3.92 12.26 -9.13
CA GLU A 288 -4.31 11.75 -7.81
C GLU A 288 -5.62 10.94 -7.86
N PHE A 289 -5.72 9.95 -7.01
CA PHE A 289 -6.93 9.15 -6.80
C PHE A 289 -7.34 9.24 -5.32
N PRO A 290 -8.08 10.30 -4.93
CA PRO A 290 -8.56 10.46 -3.56
C PRO A 290 -9.56 9.36 -3.19
N ILE A 291 -9.89 9.24 -1.90
CA ILE A 291 -10.97 8.35 -1.47
C ILE A 291 -12.29 8.71 -2.18
N ASP A 292 -13.08 7.69 -2.54
CA ASP A 292 -14.34 7.92 -3.22
C ASP A 292 -15.42 8.36 -2.22
N GLU A 293 -15.91 9.59 -2.37
CA GLU A 293 -17.01 10.11 -1.55
C GLU A 293 -18.30 9.28 -1.68
N LYS A 294 -18.50 8.60 -2.82
CA LYS A 294 -19.64 7.71 -3.01
C LYS A 294 -19.56 6.50 -2.10
N ASP A 295 -18.36 5.94 -1.89
CA ASP A 295 -18.17 4.84 -0.95
C ASP A 295 -18.41 5.29 0.49
N TYR A 296 -17.99 6.50 0.85
CA TYR A 296 -18.26 7.06 2.16
C TYR A 296 -19.76 7.26 2.40
N ARG A 297 -20.46 7.77 1.39
CA ARG A 297 -21.93 7.91 1.42
C ARG A 297 -22.62 6.54 1.48
N LEU A 298 -22.15 5.57 0.71
CA LEU A 298 -22.69 4.22 0.72
C LEU A 298 -22.50 3.56 2.09
N LEU A 299 -21.34 3.70 2.71
CA LEU A 299 -21.09 3.24 4.07
C LEU A 299 -22.13 3.80 5.05
N SER A 300 -22.41 5.10 5.02
CA SER A 300 -23.38 5.73 5.92
C SER A 300 -24.81 5.21 5.73
N ILE A 301 -25.17 4.80 4.52
CA ILE A 301 -26.47 4.19 4.22
C ILE A 301 -26.55 2.75 4.76
N LEU A 302 -25.45 1.98 4.57
CA LEU A 302 -25.43 0.57 4.95
C LEU A 302 -25.21 0.35 6.46
N SER A 303 -24.72 1.35 7.18
CA SER A 303 -24.48 1.31 8.63
C SER A 303 -25.69 1.75 9.48
N SER A 304 -26.76 2.25 8.85
CA SER A 304 -27.99 2.78 9.50
C SER A 304 -28.97 1.70 9.98
#